data_ce646444e27bcf77694f2c2ef3e40bde
#
_entry.id   ce646444e27bcf77694f2c2ef3e40bde
#
_cell.length_a   1.000
_cell.length_b   1.000
_cell.length_c   1.000
_cell.angle_alpha   90.00
_cell.angle_beta   90.00
_cell.angle_gamma   90.00
#
_symmetry.space_group_name_H-M   'P 1'
#
loop_
_entity.id
_entity.type
_entity.pdbx_description
1 polymer ?
#
loop_
_entity_poly.entity_id
_entity_poly.type
_entity_poly.pdbx_seq_one_letter_code
_entity_poly.pdbx_strand_id
1 'polypeptide(L)'
;DIGNLPVKHCEMVVKSFDNLLIQFAKETRASCIIRGLRAVSDFEYEFQMTGMNARLEPEVETVFLMASDKWQFVSSSFIKEISRMGGDISQFVTPYVKSRLDEMTDI
;
A
#
# COMPACT_ATOMS: atom_id res chain seq x y z
N ASP A 1 6.24 10.20 6.36
CA ASP A 1 6.05 9.15 7.37
C ASP A 1 7.11 8.05 7.28
N ILE A 2 7.38 7.54 6.09
CA ILE A 2 8.37 6.47 5.93
C ILE A 2 9.77 6.93 6.34
N GLY A 3 10.13 8.17 6.03
CA GLY A 3 11.43 8.73 6.39
C GLY A 3 11.68 8.82 7.89
N ASN A 4 10.65 8.71 8.70
CA ASN A 4 10.76 8.77 10.16
C ASN A 4 10.93 7.39 10.81
N LEU A 5 10.91 6.31 10.01
CA LEU A 5 11.07 4.97 10.55
C LEU A 5 12.55 4.67 10.83
N PRO A 6 12.85 4.03 11.98
CA PRO A 6 14.23 3.66 12.32
C PRO A 6 14.66 2.46 11.49
N VAL A 7 15.51 2.70 10.48
CA VAL A 7 16.05 1.64 9.63
C VAL A 7 17.56 1.60 9.79
N LYS A 8 18.08 0.43 10.19
CA LYS A 8 19.50 0.25 10.53
C LYS A 8 20.31 -0.53 9.49
N HIS A 9 19.66 -1.37 8.69
CA HIS A 9 20.36 -2.35 7.84
C HIS A 9 20.05 -2.24 6.36
N CYS A 10 19.26 -1.26 5.95
CA CYS A 10 18.93 -1.05 4.54
C CYS A 10 18.64 0.42 4.29
N GLU A 11 18.72 0.77 3.03
CA GLU A 11 18.34 2.11 2.58
C GLU A 11 16.86 2.08 2.20
N MET A 12 16.09 3.04 2.70
CA MET A 12 14.69 3.22 2.30
C MET A 12 14.57 4.40 1.34
N VAL A 13 13.94 4.13 0.20
CA VAL A 13 13.73 5.14 -0.85
C VAL A 13 12.24 5.16 -1.19
N VAL A 14 11.67 6.35 -1.29
CA VAL A 14 10.29 6.55 -1.72
C VAL A 14 10.30 7.08 -3.15
N LYS A 15 9.64 6.36 -4.05
CA LYS A 15 9.53 6.76 -5.45
C LYS A 15 8.08 6.65 -5.91
N SER A 16 7.65 7.57 -6.74
CA SER A 16 6.36 7.45 -7.43
C SER A 16 6.58 6.91 -8.84
N PHE A 17 5.56 6.25 -9.38
CA PHE A 17 5.60 5.73 -10.75
C PHE A 17 4.21 5.74 -11.34
N ASP A 18 4.13 5.78 -12.66
CA ASP A 18 2.86 5.82 -13.40
C ASP A 18 2.75 4.71 -14.45
N ASN A 19 3.73 3.81 -14.49
CA ASN A 19 3.73 2.65 -15.38
C ASN A 19 3.29 1.40 -14.62
N LEU A 20 3.32 0.24 -15.28
CA LEU A 20 2.97 -1.02 -14.64
C LEU A 20 3.92 -1.33 -13.48
N LEU A 21 3.35 -1.84 -12.37
CA LEU A 21 4.15 -2.19 -11.20
C LEU A 21 5.31 -3.12 -11.54
N ILE A 22 5.07 -4.13 -12.37
CA ILE A 22 6.12 -5.09 -12.73
C ILE A 22 7.23 -4.44 -13.55
N GLN A 23 6.89 -3.46 -14.39
CA GLN A 23 7.88 -2.71 -15.14
C GLN A 23 8.72 -1.82 -14.22
N PHE A 24 8.06 -1.16 -13.27
CA PHE A 24 8.75 -0.36 -12.28
C PHE A 24 9.68 -1.21 -11.43
N ALA A 25 9.23 -2.39 -11.00
CA ALA A 25 10.07 -3.33 -10.27
C ALA A 25 11.33 -3.72 -11.06
N LYS A 26 11.17 -3.97 -12.35
CA LYS A 26 12.30 -4.29 -13.23
C LYS A 26 13.27 -3.11 -13.36
N GLU A 27 12.74 -1.92 -13.57
CA GLU A 27 13.56 -0.70 -13.71
C GLU A 27 14.38 -0.42 -12.46
N THR A 28 13.81 -0.68 -11.28
CA THR A 28 14.51 -0.48 -10.00
C THR A 28 15.35 -1.68 -9.59
N ARG A 29 15.37 -2.74 -10.41
CA ARG A 29 16.11 -3.99 -10.14
C ARG A 29 15.65 -4.68 -8.86
N ALA A 30 14.35 -4.62 -8.60
CA ALA A 30 13.77 -5.33 -7.47
C ALA A 30 13.77 -6.83 -7.74
N SER A 31 14.15 -7.63 -6.76
CA SER A 31 14.06 -9.09 -6.84
C SER A 31 12.73 -9.61 -6.30
N CYS A 32 12.01 -8.78 -5.57
CA CYS A 32 10.81 -9.19 -4.86
C CYS A 32 9.86 -7.99 -4.72
N ILE A 33 8.56 -8.26 -4.85
CA ILE A 33 7.50 -7.30 -4.55
C ILE A 33 6.79 -7.80 -3.30
N ILE A 34 6.64 -6.93 -2.30
CA ILE A 34 5.91 -7.26 -1.08
C ILE A 34 4.55 -6.57 -1.14
N ARG A 35 3.48 -7.36 -0.97
CA ARG A 35 2.11 -6.88 -1.01
C ARG A 35 1.39 -7.24 0.29
N GLY A 36 0.51 -6.35 0.74
CA GLY A 36 -0.33 -6.62 1.90
C GLY A 36 -1.66 -7.22 1.47
N LEU A 37 -2.19 -8.15 2.26
CA LEU A 37 -3.51 -8.72 2.06
C LEU A 37 -4.36 -8.44 3.30
N ARG A 38 -5.61 -8.00 3.09
CA ARG A 38 -6.55 -7.71 4.16
C ARG A 38 -7.69 -8.73 4.20
N ALA A 39 -8.27 -9.07 3.06
CA ALA A 39 -9.46 -9.90 2.99
C ALA A 39 -9.41 -10.83 1.78
N VAL A 40 -10.34 -11.80 1.74
CA VAL A 40 -10.43 -12.78 0.65
C VAL A 40 -10.62 -12.10 -0.71
N SER A 41 -11.40 -11.04 -0.77
CA SER A 41 -11.61 -10.28 -2.01
C SER A 41 -10.32 -9.65 -2.53
N ASP A 42 -9.47 -9.16 -1.62
CA ASP A 42 -8.15 -8.66 -2.00
C ASP A 42 -7.29 -9.79 -2.59
N PHE A 43 -7.42 -10.99 -2.00
CA PHE A 43 -6.62 -12.14 -2.43
C PHE A 43 -6.90 -12.51 -3.89
N GLU A 44 -8.16 -12.53 -4.32
CA GLU A 44 -8.48 -12.87 -5.71
C GLU A 44 -7.83 -11.91 -6.70
N TYR A 45 -7.94 -10.61 -6.46
CA TYR A 45 -7.33 -9.60 -7.31
C TYR A 45 -5.81 -9.73 -7.31
N GLU A 46 -5.22 -9.86 -6.13
CA GLU A 46 -3.77 -9.98 -5.98
C GLU A 46 -3.23 -11.24 -6.63
N PHE A 47 -3.98 -12.35 -6.51
CA PHE A 47 -3.58 -13.62 -7.12
C PHE A 47 -3.53 -13.52 -8.65
N GLN A 48 -4.55 -12.91 -9.26
CA GLN A 48 -4.58 -12.72 -10.71
C GLN A 48 -3.44 -11.81 -11.17
N MET A 49 -3.22 -10.70 -10.47
CA MET A 49 -2.14 -9.78 -10.81
C MET A 49 -0.78 -10.45 -10.68
N THR A 50 -0.57 -11.23 -9.64
CA THR A 50 0.68 -11.96 -9.41
C THR A 50 0.93 -12.98 -10.52
N GLY A 51 -0.13 -13.69 -10.95
CA GLY A 51 -0.01 -14.65 -12.04
C GLY A 51 0.41 -14.00 -13.34
N MET A 52 -0.16 -12.84 -13.64
CA MET A 52 0.23 -12.08 -14.83
C MET A 52 1.64 -11.54 -14.74
N ASN A 53 2.00 -10.98 -13.57
CA ASN A 53 3.34 -10.45 -13.35
C ASN A 53 4.42 -11.54 -13.48
N ALA A 54 4.13 -12.75 -13.00
CA ALA A 54 5.06 -13.88 -13.12
C ALA A 54 5.31 -14.26 -14.58
N ARG A 55 4.32 -14.07 -15.45
CA ARG A 55 4.51 -14.32 -16.88
C ARG A 55 5.29 -13.20 -17.55
N LEU A 56 5.10 -11.96 -17.14
CA LEU A 56 5.79 -10.81 -17.72
C LEU A 56 7.25 -10.74 -17.27
N GLU A 57 7.51 -11.03 -16.00
CA GLU A 57 8.85 -11.01 -15.42
C GLU A 57 9.01 -12.16 -14.42
N PRO A 58 9.39 -13.36 -14.88
CA PRO A 58 9.49 -14.53 -14.00
C PRO A 58 10.53 -14.41 -12.88
N GLU A 59 11.49 -13.49 -13.02
CA GLU A 59 12.57 -13.35 -12.05
C GLU A 59 12.17 -12.49 -10.85
N VAL A 60 11.03 -11.78 -10.92
CA VAL A 60 10.54 -10.96 -9.81
C VAL A 60 9.47 -11.74 -9.06
N GLU A 61 9.75 -12.08 -7.81
CA GLU A 61 8.82 -12.80 -6.95
C GLU A 61 7.89 -11.85 -6.22
N THR A 62 6.68 -12.30 -5.93
CA THR A 62 5.73 -11.56 -5.10
C THR A 62 5.51 -12.29 -3.79
N VAL A 63 5.65 -11.58 -2.67
CA VAL A 63 5.43 -12.10 -1.33
C VAL A 63 4.27 -11.35 -0.70
N PHE A 64 3.35 -12.09 -0.07
CA PHE A 64 2.18 -11.52 0.59
C PHE A 64 2.32 -11.58 2.09
N LEU A 65 1.96 -10.47 2.73
CA LEU A 65 1.87 -10.39 4.19
C LEU A 65 0.42 -10.10 4.56
N MET A 66 -0.11 -10.90 5.49
CA MET A 66 -1.49 -10.70 5.97
C MET A 66 -1.54 -9.55 6.96
N ALA A 67 -2.53 -8.68 6.81
CA ALA A 67 -2.81 -7.67 7.82
C ALA A 67 -3.32 -8.35 9.08
N SER A 68 -3.00 -7.79 10.24
CA SER A 68 -3.57 -8.26 11.51
C SER A 68 -5.08 -7.98 11.55
N ASP A 69 -5.80 -8.70 12.41
CA ASP A 69 -7.25 -8.56 12.55
C ASP A 69 -7.67 -7.10 12.75
N LYS A 70 -6.87 -6.35 13.47
CA LYS A 70 -7.14 -4.94 13.76
C LYS A 70 -7.23 -4.09 12.49
N TRP A 71 -6.47 -4.42 11.45
CA TRP A 71 -6.35 -3.59 10.25
C TRP A 71 -7.05 -4.16 9.02
N GLN A 72 -7.66 -5.33 9.13
CA GLN A 72 -8.28 -5.99 7.98
C GLN A 72 -9.44 -5.21 7.37
N PHE A 73 -10.12 -4.41 8.16
CA PHE A 73 -11.27 -3.63 7.70
C PHE A 73 -10.91 -2.22 7.25
N VAL A 74 -9.64 -1.82 7.38
CA VAL A 74 -9.21 -0.47 7.02
C VAL A 74 -8.93 -0.41 5.52
N SER A 75 -9.62 0.47 4.81
CA SER A 75 -9.37 0.74 3.40
C SER A 75 -9.32 2.23 3.17
N SER A 76 -8.58 2.65 2.15
CA SER A 76 -8.49 4.08 1.81
C SER A 76 -9.86 4.65 1.44
N SER A 77 -10.69 3.87 0.77
CA SER A 77 -12.04 4.32 0.40
C SER A 77 -12.90 4.62 1.62
N PHE A 78 -12.92 3.72 2.61
CA PHE A 78 -13.67 3.94 3.84
C PHE A 78 -13.10 5.10 4.65
N ILE A 79 -11.78 5.22 4.73
CA ILE A 79 -11.14 6.32 5.44
C ILE A 79 -11.57 7.66 4.86
N LYS A 80 -11.53 7.78 3.54
CA LYS A 80 -11.95 9.01 2.85
C LYS A 80 -13.43 9.31 3.07
N GLU A 81 -14.28 8.28 3.05
CA GLU A 81 -15.71 8.44 3.29
C GLU A 81 -15.99 8.91 4.70
N ILE A 82 -15.39 8.27 5.70
CA ILE A 82 -15.56 8.65 7.11
C ILE A 82 -15.09 10.09 7.33
N SER A 83 -13.94 10.44 6.76
CA SER A 83 -13.38 11.78 6.89
C SER A 83 -14.31 12.82 6.27
N ARG A 84 -14.86 12.54 5.09
CA ARG A 84 -15.79 13.48 4.42
C ARG A 84 -17.08 13.67 5.20
N MET A 85 -17.51 12.66 5.94
CA MET A 85 -18.72 12.73 6.75
C MET A 85 -18.46 13.24 8.18
N GLY A 86 -17.26 13.71 8.46
CA GLY A 86 -16.93 14.32 9.75
C GLY A 86 -16.54 13.35 10.85
N GLY A 87 -16.32 12.07 10.51
CA GLY A 87 -15.88 11.07 11.48
C GLY A 87 -14.42 11.21 11.84
N ASP A 88 -14.04 10.69 13.00
CA ASP A 88 -12.67 10.74 13.49
C ASP A 88 -11.90 9.53 12.97
N ILE A 89 -10.87 9.79 12.18
CA ILE A 89 -10.02 8.76 11.58
C ILE A 89 -8.67 8.60 12.28
N SER A 90 -8.47 9.27 13.43
CA SER A 90 -7.17 9.28 14.10
C SER A 90 -6.68 7.90 14.53
N GLN A 91 -7.58 6.92 14.72
CA GLN A 91 -7.22 5.54 15.07
C GLN A 91 -6.65 4.76 13.89
N PHE A 92 -6.92 5.20 12.66
CA PHE A 92 -6.68 4.39 11.46
C PHE A 92 -5.54 4.93 10.61
N VAL A 93 -5.13 6.16 10.81
CA VAL A 93 -4.11 6.82 9.97
C VAL A 93 -3.11 7.57 10.85
N THR A 94 -1.96 7.90 10.26
CA THR A 94 -0.95 8.72 10.94
C THR A 94 -1.46 10.17 11.05
N PRO A 95 -0.91 10.96 12.00
CA PRO A 95 -1.27 12.37 12.10
C PRO A 95 -1.03 13.14 10.80
N TYR A 96 0.01 12.80 10.05
CA TYR A 96 0.28 13.46 8.77
C TYR A 96 -0.84 13.18 7.77
N VAL A 97 -1.26 11.92 7.62
CA VAL A 97 -2.34 11.55 6.69
C VAL A 97 -3.65 12.21 7.12
N LYS A 98 -3.94 12.24 8.43
CA LYS A 98 -5.14 12.92 8.94
C LYS A 98 -5.14 14.39 8.57
N SER A 99 -4.04 15.10 8.76
CA SER A 99 -3.96 16.52 8.44
C SER A 99 -4.17 16.79 6.95
N ARG A 100 -3.62 15.91 6.10
CA ARG A 100 -3.80 16.04 4.65
C ARG A 100 -5.26 15.84 4.23
N LEU A 101 -5.93 14.87 4.84
CA LEU A 101 -7.35 14.63 4.56
C LEU A 101 -8.23 15.77 5.08
N ASP A 102 -7.92 16.32 6.25
CA ASP A 102 -8.64 17.48 6.79
C ASP A 102 -8.54 18.69 5.86
N GLU A 103 -7.36 18.93 5.28
CA GLU A 103 -7.17 20.00 4.28
C GLU A 103 -8.07 19.78 3.06
N MET A 104 -8.25 18.55 2.63
CA MET A 104 -9.04 18.23 1.45
C MET A 104 -10.54 18.32 1.70
N THR A 105 -10.99 18.09 2.94
CA THR A 105 -12.41 18.12 3.29
C THR A 105 -12.90 19.52 3.66
N ASP A 106 -12.02 20.44 3.97
CA ASP A 106 -12.34 21.82 4.33
C ASP A 106 -12.62 22.71 3.11
N ILE A 107 -12.61 22.15 1.93
CA ILE A 107 -12.95 22.87 0.70
C ILE A 107 -14.46 22.72 0.38
#